data_2aa5268595fd6fe78d27a483be392cb4
#
_entry.id   2aa5268595fd6fe78d27a483be392cb4
#
_cell.length_a   1.000
_cell.length_b   1.000
_cell.length_c   1.000
_cell.angle_alpha   90.00
_cell.angle_beta   90.00
_cell.angle_gamma   90.00
#
_symmetry.space_group_name_H-M   'P 1'
#
loop_
_entity.id
_entity.type
_entity.pdbx_description
1 polymer ?
#
loop_
_entity_poly.entity_id
_entity_poly.type
_entity_poly.pdbx_seq_one_letter_code
_entity_poly.pdbx_strand_id
1 'polypeptide(L)'
;SKGFKYIELPSVVETNHIVQRSGENFRKFIFSFIDQNGNELCLRPDLTIVSCLRYLENNLKTKEKIFYSGQAYRKSNNKKDSIIRDQIGFEIIGSKDEKKDDKEIIDTSIKSIKNLKYSTGTLTIGNVEIFNLLISKLDIPKRWKLRLSRHFWRESYFNDLLKRLETNSDVDPTIVEIDKKRYLKMTKENKSSIIAGRSIDEILKRFEKKIKDPRRPSKGRNVS
;
A
#
# COMPACT_ATOMS: atom_id res chain seq x y z
N SER A 1 -15.89 27.77 9.89
CA SER A 1 -15.55 26.39 10.28
C SER A 1 -16.80 25.52 10.20
N LYS A 2 -16.90 24.63 9.23
CA LYS A 2 -18.05 23.75 8.99
C LYS A 2 -18.12 22.57 9.99
N GLY A 3 -17.92 22.84 11.29
CA GLY A 3 -17.96 21.80 12.32
C GLY A 3 -16.67 20.94 12.41
N PHE A 4 -15.59 21.30 11.69
CA PHE A 4 -14.28 20.69 11.86
C PHE A 4 -13.54 21.34 13.03
N LYS A 5 -13.04 20.50 13.94
CA LYS A 5 -12.23 20.92 15.09
C LYS A 5 -10.75 20.88 14.72
N TYR A 6 -10.02 21.95 15.02
CA TYR A 6 -8.57 21.93 14.91
C TYR A 6 -7.95 21.00 15.94
N ILE A 7 -7.00 20.20 15.51
CA ILE A 7 -6.20 19.37 16.41
C ILE A 7 -4.72 19.56 16.12
N GLU A 8 -3.93 19.53 17.17
CA GLU A 8 -2.48 19.43 17.10
C GLU A 8 -2.07 17.96 17.18
N LEU A 9 -1.13 17.58 16.33
CA LEU A 9 -0.68 16.19 16.21
C LEU A 9 0.81 16.09 16.60
N PRO A 10 1.24 15.04 17.31
CA PRO A 10 2.63 14.85 17.71
C PRO A 10 3.54 14.72 16.49
N SER A 11 4.73 15.31 16.56
CA SER A 11 5.75 15.21 15.51
C SER A 11 6.55 13.92 15.55
N VAL A 12 6.61 13.28 16.72
CA VAL A 12 7.30 12.00 16.96
C VAL A 12 6.25 10.94 17.28
N VAL A 13 6.35 9.80 16.64
CA VAL A 13 5.42 8.67 16.77
C VAL A 13 6.18 7.34 16.71
N GLU A 14 5.58 6.26 17.15
CA GLU A 14 6.14 4.93 17.01
C GLU A 14 6.25 4.51 15.53
N THR A 15 7.45 4.09 15.13
CA THR A 15 7.71 3.65 13.75
C THR A 15 6.82 2.49 13.33
N ASN A 16 6.55 1.57 14.27
CA ASN A 16 5.75 0.39 14.00
C ASN A 16 4.35 0.73 13.48
N HIS A 17 3.66 1.71 14.05
CA HIS A 17 2.33 2.14 13.61
C HIS A 17 2.32 2.64 12.16
N ILE A 18 3.38 3.37 11.78
CA ILE A 18 3.52 3.87 10.40
C ILE A 18 3.80 2.72 9.44
N VAL A 19 4.71 1.81 9.80
CA VAL A 19 5.12 0.69 8.94
C VAL A 19 4.00 -0.34 8.76
N GLN A 20 3.24 -0.65 9.79
CA GLN A 20 2.09 -1.54 9.71
C GLN A 20 1.07 -1.07 8.67
N ARG A 21 0.82 0.22 8.59
CA ARG A 21 -0.12 0.80 7.63
C ARG A 21 0.46 0.99 6.23
N SER A 22 1.68 1.51 6.14
CA SER A 22 2.32 1.88 4.87
C SER A 22 3.14 0.75 4.23
N GLY A 23 3.38 -0.33 4.98
CA GLY A 23 4.21 -1.46 4.57
C GLY A 23 5.71 -1.24 4.83
N GLU A 24 6.45 -2.34 4.98
CA GLU A 24 7.88 -2.33 5.32
C GLU A 24 8.74 -1.55 4.31
N ASN A 25 8.36 -1.55 3.02
CA ASN A 25 9.05 -0.78 1.99
C ASN A 25 9.01 0.75 2.23
N PHE A 26 8.11 1.23 3.08
CA PHE A 26 8.01 2.65 3.40
C PHE A 26 9.08 3.09 4.41
N ARG A 27 9.66 2.15 5.17
CA ARG A 27 10.71 2.41 6.17
C ARG A 27 11.89 3.21 5.61
N LYS A 28 12.27 3.00 4.36
CA LYS A 28 13.36 3.76 3.70
C LYS A 28 13.11 5.27 3.58
N PHE A 29 11.85 5.70 3.69
CA PHE A 29 11.47 7.12 3.64
C PHE A 29 11.28 7.75 5.01
N ILE A 30 11.38 6.98 6.10
CA ILE A 30 11.13 7.42 7.47
C ILE A 30 12.44 7.84 8.13
N PHE A 31 12.41 8.93 8.88
CA PHE A 31 13.48 9.32 9.80
C PHE A 31 13.22 8.65 11.15
N SER A 32 13.79 7.47 11.37
CA SER A 32 13.65 6.73 12.63
C SER A 32 14.88 6.84 13.51
N PHE A 33 14.68 6.70 14.80
CA PHE A 33 15.69 6.72 15.86
C PHE A 33 15.21 5.87 17.05
N ILE A 34 16.11 5.51 17.94
CA ILE A 34 15.80 4.74 19.15
C ILE A 34 15.78 5.71 20.34
N ASP A 35 14.73 5.62 21.16
CA ASP A 35 14.65 6.37 22.42
C ASP A 35 15.49 5.72 23.52
N GLN A 36 15.56 6.36 24.70
CA GLN A 36 16.31 5.86 25.85
C GLN A 36 15.77 4.54 26.43
N ASN A 37 14.55 4.14 26.07
CA ASN A 37 13.90 2.90 26.52
C ASN A 37 14.03 1.78 25.48
N GLY A 38 14.70 2.01 24.34
CA GLY A 38 14.86 1.06 23.26
C GLY A 38 13.69 1.02 22.26
N ASN A 39 12.72 1.94 22.34
CA ASN A 39 11.61 2.00 21.40
C ASN A 39 12.04 2.68 20.10
N GLU A 40 11.64 2.11 18.95
CA GLU A 40 11.87 2.72 17.65
C GLU A 40 10.81 3.79 17.37
N LEU A 41 11.22 5.05 17.43
CA LEU A 41 10.41 6.21 17.13
C LEU A 41 10.77 6.78 15.75
N CYS A 42 9.90 7.59 15.18
CA CYS A 42 10.19 8.32 13.96
C CYS A 42 9.55 9.72 13.93
N LEU A 43 10.13 10.59 13.12
CA LEU A 43 9.42 11.81 12.71
C LEU A 43 8.24 11.42 11.81
N ARG A 44 7.05 11.96 12.11
CA ARG A 44 5.83 11.65 11.37
C ARG A 44 6.01 11.88 9.87
N PRO A 45 5.81 10.87 9.01
CA PRO A 45 5.95 11.02 7.57
C PRO A 45 4.68 11.57 6.89
N ASP A 46 3.56 11.55 7.57
CA ASP A 46 2.29 12.20 7.21
C ASP A 46 1.45 12.46 8.48
N LEU A 47 0.37 13.22 8.32
CA LEU A 47 -0.49 13.57 9.44
C LEU A 47 -1.77 12.72 9.49
N THR A 48 -2.18 12.07 8.39
CA THR A 48 -3.39 11.25 8.32
C THR A 48 -3.31 10.04 9.26
N ILE A 49 -2.21 9.27 9.19
CA ILE A 49 -2.02 8.11 10.07
C ILE A 49 -2.01 8.54 11.54
N VAL A 50 -1.30 9.64 11.83
CA VAL A 50 -1.21 10.18 13.21
C VAL A 50 -2.56 10.63 13.74
N SER A 51 -3.41 11.21 12.90
CA SER A 51 -4.77 11.61 13.30
C SER A 51 -5.65 10.39 13.59
N CYS A 52 -5.50 9.31 12.82
CA CYS A 52 -6.19 8.05 13.08
C CYS A 52 -5.72 7.38 14.37
N LEU A 53 -4.42 7.38 14.64
CA LEU A 53 -3.86 6.85 15.90
C LEU A 53 -4.43 7.59 17.11
N ARG A 54 -4.42 8.92 17.08
CA ARG A 54 -5.03 9.75 18.13
C ARG A 54 -6.50 9.39 18.37
N TYR A 55 -7.28 9.16 17.31
CA TYR A 55 -8.68 8.76 17.42
C TYR A 55 -8.81 7.43 18.15
N LEU A 56 -7.97 6.44 17.81
CA LEU A 56 -7.97 5.12 18.42
C LEU A 56 -7.52 5.16 19.88
N GLU A 57 -6.45 5.88 20.20
CA GLU A 57 -5.91 6.03 21.56
C GLU A 57 -6.91 6.66 22.51
N ASN A 58 -7.69 7.62 22.04
CA ASN A 58 -8.73 8.25 22.82
C ASN A 58 -10.03 7.41 22.93
N ASN A 59 -10.04 6.18 22.36
CA ASN A 59 -11.21 5.28 22.34
C ASN A 59 -12.48 5.98 21.84
N LEU A 60 -12.36 6.91 20.90
CA LEU A 60 -13.50 7.63 20.37
C LEU A 60 -14.36 6.68 19.54
N LYS A 61 -15.63 6.52 19.95
CA LYS A 61 -16.62 5.67 19.26
C LYS A 61 -17.62 6.48 18.45
N THR A 62 -17.47 7.79 18.46
CA THR A 62 -18.37 8.74 17.79
C THR A 62 -17.69 9.36 16.58
N LYS A 63 -18.50 9.80 15.63
CA LYS A 63 -18.00 10.53 14.47
C LYS A 63 -17.27 11.81 14.90
N GLU A 64 -16.05 11.97 14.45
CA GLU A 64 -15.23 13.16 14.67
C GLU A 64 -14.90 13.81 13.33
N LYS A 65 -15.00 15.14 13.26
CA LYS A 65 -14.55 15.95 12.13
C LYS A 65 -13.38 16.81 12.59
N ILE A 66 -12.23 16.60 12.03
CA ILE A 66 -11.00 17.27 12.44
C ILE A 66 -10.30 17.90 11.24
N PHE A 67 -9.55 18.97 11.52
CA PHE A 67 -8.56 19.46 10.58
C PHE A 67 -7.25 19.73 11.31
N TYR A 68 -6.18 19.66 10.58
CA TYR A 68 -4.83 19.87 11.10
C TYR A 68 -3.98 20.60 10.06
N SER A 69 -2.94 21.26 10.55
CA SER A 69 -1.86 21.85 9.76
C SER A 69 -0.55 21.54 10.45
N GLY A 70 0.46 21.12 9.70
CA GLY A 70 1.76 20.82 10.27
C GLY A 70 2.74 20.26 9.25
N GLN A 71 3.93 19.94 9.72
CA GLN A 71 5.02 19.43 8.89
C GLN A 71 5.04 17.91 8.90
N ALA A 72 5.22 17.32 7.72
CA ALA A 72 5.53 15.91 7.50
C ALA A 72 6.99 15.79 7.06
N TYR A 73 7.64 14.72 7.48
CA TYR A 73 9.08 14.50 7.30
C TYR A 73 9.33 13.23 6.50
N ARG A 74 9.86 13.33 5.29
CA ARG A 74 10.15 12.17 4.43
C ARG A 74 11.53 12.28 3.81
N LYS A 75 12.29 11.20 3.89
CA LYS A 75 13.51 11.05 3.07
C LYS A 75 13.11 10.98 1.61
N SER A 76 13.87 11.65 0.76
CA SER A 76 13.73 11.51 -0.70
C SER A 76 15.05 11.04 -1.32
N ASN A 77 14.95 10.22 -2.36
CA ASN A 77 16.10 9.85 -3.16
C ASN A 77 16.51 10.96 -4.12
N ASN A 78 15.65 11.93 -4.36
CA ASN A 78 15.94 13.09 -5.19
C ASN A 78 16.42 14.25 -4.30
N LYS A 79 17.64 14.69 -4.51
CA LYS A 79 18.26 15.81 -3.75
C LYS A 79 17.51 17.14 -3.87
N LYS A 80 16.66 17.29 -4.89
CA LYS A 80 15.86 18.52 -5.11
C LYS A 80 14.57 18.52 -4.28
N ASP A 81 14.13 17.38 -3.76
CA ASP A 81 12.91 17.31 -2.98
C ASP A 81 13.16 17.79 -1.54
N SER A 82 12.26 18.61 -1.03
CA SER A 82 12.28 18.97 0.38
C SER A 82 11.98 17.72 1.24
N ILE A 83 12.76 17.53 2.29
CA ILE A 83 12.52 16.53 3.33
C ILE A 83 11.40 16.94 4.29
N ILE A 84 11.08 18.22 4.33
CA ILE A 84 10.01 18.82 5.13
C ILE A 84 8.91 19.26 4.16
N ARG A 85 7.68 18.83 4.45
CA ARG A 85 6.50 19.16 3.63
C ARG A 85 5.41 19.73 4.54
N ASP A 86 4.97 20.94 4.28
CA ASP A 86 3.79 21.48 4.96
C ASP A 86 2.55 20.75 4.44
N GLN A 87 1.74 20.25 5.35
CA GLN A 87 0.54 19.47 5.07
C GLN A 87 -0.64 20.05 5.85
N ILE A 88 -1.75 20.25 5.15
CA ILE A 88 -3.05 20.57 5.72
C ILE A 88 -3.98 19.43 5.37
N GLY A 89 -4.77 18.95 6.31
CA GLY A 89 -5.72 17.86 6.07
C GLY A 89 -7.03 18.04 6.81
N PHE A 90 -8.05 17.40 6.27
CA PHE A 90 -9.39 17.27 6.85
C PHE A 90 -9.72 15.79 6.94
N GLU A 91 -10.16 15.32 8.09
CA GLU A 91 -10.55 13.94 8.30
C GLU A 91 -11.95 13.87 8.91
N ILE A 92 -12.73 12.91 8.45
CA ILE A 92 -13.98 12.50 9.09
C ILE A 92 -13.82 11.04 9.50
N ILE A 93 -13.68 10.79 10.79
CA ILE A 93 -13.41 9.46 11.33
C ILE A 93 -14.65 8.97 12.07
N GLY A 94 -14.92 7.65 12.04
CA GLY A 94 -16.09 7.05 12.69
C GLY A 94 -17.41 7.33 11.97
N SER A 95 -17.36 7.49 10.64
CA SER A 95 -18.54 7.69 9.80
C SER A 95 -19.48 6.48 9.81
N LYS A 96 -20.78 6.76 9.70
CA LYS A 96 -21.83 5.78 9.41
C LYS A 96 -22.43 5.97 8.01
N ASP A 97 -22.13 7.09 7.36
CA ASP A 97 -22.61 7.45 6.02
C ASP A 97 -21.39 7.97 5.20
N GLU A 98 -20.62 7.03 4.69
CA GLU A 98 -19.39 7.32 3.95
C GLU A 98 -19.65 8.22 2.73
N LYS A 99 -20.72 7.96 1.97
CA LYS A 99 -21.02 8.73 0.74
C LYS A 99 -21.26 10.21 1.03
N LYS A 100 -21.98 10.49 2.13
CA LYS A 100 -22.25 11.86 2.55
C LYS A 100 -20.98 12.54 3.02
N ASP A 101 -20.15 11.82 3.74
CA ASP A 101 -18.91 12.34 4.32
C ASP A 101 -17.82 12.53 3.28
N ASP A 102 -17.70 11.64 2.30
CA ASP A 102 -16.82 11.81 1.14
C ASP A 102 -17.18 13.08 0.37
N LYS A 103 -18.48 13.29 0.12
CA LYS A 103 -18.94 14.53 -0.52
C LYS A 103 -18.58 15.76 0.31
N GLU A 104 -18.73 15.71 1.63
CA GLU A 104 -18.39 16.84 2.50
C GLU A 104 -16.89 17.15 2.47
N ILE A 105 -16.03 16.11 2.49
CA ILE A 105 -14.57 16.27 2.38
C ILE A 105 -14.20 16.91 1.04
N ILE A 106 -14.75 16.41 -0.07
CA ILE A 106 -14.49 16.95 -1.42
C ILE A 106 -14.92 18.42 -1.49
N ASP A 107 -16.15 18.72 -1.08
CA ASP A 107 -16.68 20.08 -1.07
C ASP A 107 -15.85 21.05 -0.21
N THR A 108 -15.39 20.56 0.95
CA THR A 108 -14.55 21.34 1.86
C THR A 108 -13.19 21.62 1.26
N SER A 109 -12.56 20.61 0.65
CA SER A 109 -11.26 20.73 -0.01
C SER A 109 -11.32 21.71 -1.17
N ILE A 110 -12.32 21.59 -2.06
CA ILE A 110 -12.51 22.49 -3.20
C ILE A 110 -12.71 23.94 -2.73
N LYS A 111 -13.54 24.15 -1.70
CA LYS A 111 -13.77 25.48 -1.17
C LYS A 111 -12.53 26.09 -0.53
N SER A 112 -11.73 25.28 0.15
CA SER A 112 -10.47 25.73 0.74
C SER A 112 -9.48 26.19 -0.32
N ILE A 113 -9.33 25.43 -1.42
CA ILE A 113 -8.45 25.79 -2.54
C ILE A 113 -8.94 27.09 -3.23
N LYS A 114 -10.25 27.21 -3.46
CA LYS A 114 -10.82 28.43 -4.04
C LYS A 114 -10.57 29.68 -3.19
N ASN A 115 -10.65 29.56 -1.87
CA ASN A 115 -10.37 30.66 -0.94
C ASN A 115 -8.91 31.10 -0.97
N LEU A 116 -7.98 30.24 -1.37
CA LEU A 116 -6.57 30.56 -1.58
C LEU A 116 -6.31 31.26 -2.94
N LYS A 117 -7.36 31.69 -3.65
CA LYS A 117 -7.30 32.33 -4.99
C LYS A 117 -6.73 31.46 -6.12
N TYR A 118 -6.63 30.14 -5.91
CA TYR A 118 -6.37 29.21 -7.00
C TYR A 118 -7.67 28.97 -7.78
N SER A 119 -7.74 29.50 -9.00
CA SER A 119 -8.99 29.53 -9.80
C SER A 119 -9.16 28.30 -10.69
N THR A 120 -8.08 27.56 -10.94
CA THR A 120 -8.08 26.42 -11.87
C THR A 120 -7.49 25.20 -11.22
N GLY A 121 -8.17 24.08 -11.34
CA GLY A 121 -7.71 22.79 -10.84
C GLY A 121 -8.56 21.66 -11.44
N THR A 122 -7.95 20.49 -11.60
CA THR A 122 -8.64 19.27 -12.02
C THR A 122 -8.89 18.41 -10.80
N LEU A 123 -10.15 18.03 -10.57
CA LEU A 123 -10.50 17.01 -9.57
C LEU A 123 -10.46 15.64 -10.24
N THR A 124 -9.54 14.79 -9.78
CA THR A 124 -9.47 13.39 -10.22
C THR A 124 -10.00 12.49 -9.11
N ILE A 125 -11.02 11.70 -9.40
CA ILE A 125 -11.62 10.74 -8.47
C ILE A 125 -11.30 9.33 -8.97
N GLY A 126 -10.67 8.51 -8.10
CA GLY A 126 -10.40 7.11 -8.36
C GLY A 126 -11.24 6.21 -7.43
N ASN A 127 -11.66 5.07 -7.95
CA ASN A 127 -12.34 4.05 -7.16
C ASN A 127 -11.71 2.69 -7.41
N VAL A 128 -11.11 2.13 -6.36
CA VAL A 128 -10.45 0.81 -6.42
C VAL A 128 -11.45 -0.32 -6.70
N GLU A 129 -12.72 -0.16 -6.34
CA GLU A 129 -13.75 -1.18 -6.61
C GLU A 129 -14.00 -1.36 -8.10
N ILE A 130 -13.92 -0.29 -8.91
CA ILE A 130 -14.03 -0.38 -10.37
C ILE A 130 -12.91 -1.29 -10.90
N PHE A 131 -11.68 -1.08 -10.44
CA PHE A 131 -10.54 -1.91 -10.80
C PHE A 131 -10.75 -3.37 -10.37
N ASN A 132 -11.17 -3.60 -9.12
CA ASN A 132 -11.43 -4.95 -8.60
C ASN A 132 -12.55 -5.65 -9.39
N LEU A 133 -13.59 -4.93 -9.76
CA LEU A 133 -14.68 -5.46 -10.58
C LEU A 133 -14.16 -5.87 -11.97
N LEU A 134 -13.38 -5.02 -12.63
CA LEU A 134 -12.77 -5.34 -13.93
C LEU A 134 -11.91 -6.60 -13.83
N ILE A 135 -10.99 -6.66 -12.85
CA ILE A 135 -10.13 -7.83 -12.64
C ILE A 135 -10.95 -9.09 -12.33
N SER A 136 -12.04 -8.99 -11.58
CA SER A 136 -12.91 -10.12 -11.28
C SER A 136 -13.57 -10.72 -12.50
N LYS A 137 -13.92 -9.87 -13.49
CA LYS A 137 -14.56 -10.25 -14.76
C LYS A 137 -13.60 -10.86 -15.77
N LEU A 138 -12.29 -10.65 -15.64
CA LEU A 138 -11.32 -11.24 -16.57
C LEU A 138 -11.33 -12.76 -16.45
N ASP A 139 -11.30 -13.44 -17.61
CA ASP A 139 -11.19 -14.90 -17.66
C ASP A 139 -9.73 -15.35 -17.63
N ILE A 140 -9.08 -15.09 -16.50
CA ILE A 140 -7.67 -15.43 -16.20
C ILE A 140 -7.57 -16.21 -14.90
N PRO A 141 -6.50 -17.00 -14.69
CA PRO A 141 -6.29 -17.74 -13.45
C PRO A 141 -6.33 -16.84 -12.21
N LYS A 142 -6.92 -17.33 -11.11
CA LYS A 142 -7.05 -16.60 -9.83
C LYS A 142 -5.75 -15.96 -9.36
N ARG A 143 -4.63 -16.66 -9.59
CA ARG A 143 -3.30 -16.16 -9.26
C ARG A 143 -2.94 -14.89 -9.98
N TRP A 144 -3.30 -14.76 -11.26
CA TRP A 144 -3.08 -13.55 -12.04
C TRP A 144 -3.94 -12.39 -11.53
N LYS A 145 -5.21 -12.66 -11.21
CA LYS A 145 -6.09 -11.66 -10.58
C LYS A 145 -5.46 -11.10 -9.31
N LEU A 146 -4.99 -11.98 -8.42
CA LEU A 146 -4.32 -11.57 -7.17
C LEU A 146 -3.01 -10.80 -7.42
N ARG A 147 -2.26 -11.18 -8.46
CA ARG A 147 -1.01 -10.51 -8.81
C ARG A 147 -1.25 -9.12 -9.36
N LEU A 148 -2.21 -8.95 -10.25
CA LEU A 148 -2.62 -7.65 -10.78
C LEU A 148 -3.14 -6.75 -9.65
N SER A 149 -4.05 -7.24 -8.80
CA SER A 149 -4.58 -6.48 -7.67
C SER A 149 -3.51 -6.05 -6.66
N ARG A 150 -2.47 -6.85 -6.47
CA ARG A 150 -1.36 -6.49 -5.57
C ARG A 150 -0.45 -5.42 -6.12
N HIS A 151 -0.35 -5.30 -7.44
CA HIS A 151 0.67 -4.47 -8.09
C HIS A 151 0.11 -3.33 -8.96
N PHE A 152 -1.19 -3.09 -8.96
CA PHE A 152 -1.82 -2.06 -9.80
C PHE A 152 -1.25 -0.65 -9.55
N TRP A 153 -0.79 -0.36 -8.35
CA TRP A 153 -0.20 0.92 -7.97
C TRP A 153 1.25 1.11 -8.46
N ARG A 154 1.87 0.07 -9.04
CA ARG A 154 3.21 0.11 -9.64
C ARG A 154 3.07 0.15 -11.15
N GLU A 155 2.81 1.32 -11.70
CA GLU A 155 2.45 1.51 -13.11
C GLU A 155 3.34 0.74 -14.08
N SER A 156 4.65 0.93 -14.04
CA SER A 156 5.59 0.26 -14.93
C SER A 156 5.51 -1.29 -14.81
N TYR A 157 5.50 -1.81 -13.58
CA TYR A 157 5.41 -3.25 -13.35
C TYR A 157 4.03 -3.81 -13.68
N PHE A 158 2.97 -3.05 -13.47
CA PHE A 158 1.62 -3.43 -13.84
C PHE A 158 1.47 -3.55 -15.37
N ASN A 159 2.00 -2.59 -16.11
CA ASN A 159 2.03 -2.64 -17.58
C ASN A 159 2.84 -3.83 -18.10
N ASP A 160 3.95 -4.18 -17.45
CA ASP A 160 4.70 -5.40 -17.78
C ASP A 160 3.88 -6.67 -17.51
N LEU A 161 3.09 -6.70 -16.44
CA LEU A 161 2.20 -7.83 -16.17
C LEU A 161 1.11 -7.97 -17.23
N LEU A 162 0.52 -6.87 -17.68
CA LEU A 162 -0.47 -6.87 -18.76
C LEU A 162 0.14 -7.39 -20.07
N LYS A 163 1.31 -6.88 -20.46
CA LYS A 163 2.04 -7.38 -21.64
C LYS A 163 2.31 -8.88 -21.57
N ARG A 164 2.69 -9.40 -20.40
CA ARG A 164 2.91 -10.84 -20.21
C ARG A 164 1.62 -11.66 -20.32
N LEU A 165 0.49 -11.12 -19.89
CA LEU A 165 -0.81 -11.74 -20.10
C LEU A 165 -1.18 -11.80 -21.56
N GLU A 166 -1.04 -10.68 -22.27
CA GLU A 166 -1.35 -10.54 -23.69
C GLU A 166 -0.51 -11.50 -24.54
N THR A 167 0.79 -11.54 -24.31
CA THR A 167 1.73 -12.36 -25.09
C THR A 167 1.84 -13.81 -24.61
N ASN A 168 1.14 -14.20 -23.54
CA ASN A 168 1.28 -15.51 -22.89
C ASN A 168 2.73 -15.88 -22.52
N SER A 169 3.60 -14.88 -22.35
CA SER A 169 5.06 -15.03 -22.22
C SER A 169 5.57 -15.09 -20.79
N ASP A 170 4.72 -15.41 -19.82
CA ASP A 170 5.06 -15.20 -18.39
C ASP A 170 6.16 -16.11 -17.84
N VAL A 171 6.44 -17.23 -18.41
CA VAL A 171 7.55 -18.08 -17.91
C VAL A 171 8.18 -18.88 -19.02
N ASP A 172 9.47 -18.75 -19.10
CA ASP A 172 10.34 -19.72 -19.77
C ASP A 172 10.08 -21.10 -19.16
N PRO A 173 9.67 -22.13 -19.97
CA PRO A 173 9.48 -23.49 -19.49
C PRO A 173 10.68 -24.05 -18.73
N THR A 174 11.89 -23.61 -19.04
CA THR A 174 13.13 -24.00 -18.38
C THR A 174 13.15 -23.61 -16.89
N ILE A 175 12.54 -22.46 -16.51
CA ILE A 175 12.47 -22.01 -15.12
C ILE A 175 11.58 -22.95 -14.29
N VAL A 176 10.47 -23.41 -14.86
CA VAL A 176 9.57 -24.37 -14.17
C VAL A 176 10.29 -25.70 -13.94
N GLU A 177 11.06 -26.13 -14.91
CA GLU A 177 11.83 -27.37 -14.80
C GLU A 177 12.97 -27.27 -13.77
N ILE A 178 13.65 -26.12 -13.73
CA ILE A 178 14.66 -25.81 -12.70
C ILE A 178 14.01 -25.79 -11.31
N ASP A 179 12.84 -25.17 -11.15
CA ASP A 179 12.13 -25.12 -9.86
C ASP A 179 11.72 -26.53 -9.42
N LYS A 180 11.27 -27.43 -10.33
CA LYS A 180 10.99 -28.85 -10.03
C LYS A 180 12.24 -29.60 -9.59
N LYS A 181 13.35 -29.46 -10.31
CA LYS A 181 14.63 -30.11 -9.97
C LYS A 181 15.13 -29.66 -8.59
N ARG A 182 15.05 -28.35 -8.30
CA ARG A 182 15.39 -27.79 -6.98
C ARG A 182 14.49 -28.35 -5.87
N TYR A 183 13.19 -28.41 -6.11
CA TYR A 183 12.24 -29.01 -5.17
C TYR A 183 12.61 -30.45 -4.84
N LEU A 184 12.84 -31.28 -5.87
CA LEU A 184 13.21 -32.68 -5.70
C LEU A 184 14.56 -32.87 -4.99
N LYS A 185 15.53 -32.00 -5.24
CA LYS A 185 16.81 -31.99 -4.52
C LYS A 185 16.61 -31.66 -3.05
N MET A 186 15.89 -30.61 -2.73
CA MET A 186 15.67 -30.14 -1.36
C MET A 186 14.81 -31.12 -0.53
N THR A 187 13.92 -31.91 -1.16
CA THR A 187 13.15 -32.96 -0.46
C THR A 187 14.00 -34.16 -0.06
N LYS A 188 15.11 -34.37 -0.77
CA LYS A 188 16.06 -35.46 -0.47
C LYS A 188 17.13 -35.06 0.56
N GLU A 189 17.37 -33.76 0.74
CA GLU A 189 18.35 -33.23 1.68
C GLU A 189 17.74 -33.09 3.07
N ASN A 190 18.56 -33.23 4.11
CA ASN A 190 18.11 -33.22 5.53
C ASN A 190 17.48 -31.89 5.91
N LYS A 191 16.32 -31.92 6.57
CA LYS A 191 15.35 -30.84 6.73
C LYS A 191 15.61 -29.82 7.86
N SER A 192 16.77 -29.87 8.54
CA SER A 192 16.98 -29.09 9.77
C SER A 192 17.63 -27.71 9.60
N SER A 193 17.89 -27.27 8.38
CA SER A 193 18.59 -26.01 8.13
C SER A 193 17.64 -24.83 7.88
N ILE A 194 17.98 -23.68 8.43
CA ILE A 194 17.33 -22.39 8.13
C ILE A 194 18.12 -21.72 7.00
N ILE A 195 17.47 -21.38 5.90
CA ILE A 195 18.06 -20.69 4.76
C ILE A 195 17.47 -19.28 4.66
N ALA A 196 18.29 -18.26 4.81
CA ALA A 196 17.87 -16.85 4.78
C ALA A 196 16.66 -16.56 5.69
N GLY A 197 16.70 -17.05 6.93
CA GLY A 197 15.65 -16.84 7.95
C GLY A 197 14.37 -17.66 7.72
N ARG A 198 14.36 -18.65 6.81
CA ARG A 198 13.18 -19.49 6.52
C ARG A 198 13.51 -20.96 6.71
N SER A 199 12.56 -21.71 7.26
CA SER A 199 12.68 -23.16 7.33
C SER A 199 12.60 -23.80 5.93
N ILE A 200 13.23 -24.97 5.77
CA ILE A 200 13.16 -25.72 4.52
C ILE A 200 11.70 -26.07 4.18
N ASP A 201 10.87 -26.38 5.17
CA ASP A 201 9.45 -26.68 4.95
C ASP A 201 8.67 -25.51 4.36
N GLU A 202 8.95 -24.27 4.78
CA GLU A 202 8.36 -23.08 4.17
C GLU A 202 8.82 -22.89 2.73
N ILE A 203 10.09 -23.15 2.46
CA ILE A 203 10.67 -23.08 1.11
C ILE A 203 10.05 -24.16 0.21
N LEU A 204 9.94 -25.39 0.69
CA LEU A 204 9.32 -26.50 -0.03
C LEU A 204 7.85 -26.24 -0.35
N LYS A 205 7.05 -25.80 0.61
CA LYS A 205 5.65 -25.38 0.39
C LYS A 205 5.53 -24.30 -0.69
N ARG A 206 6.48 -23.39 -0.74
CA ARG A 206 6.50 -22.34 -1.77
C ARG A 206 6.82 -22.89 -3.16
N PHE A 207 7.79 -23.81 -3.27
CA PHE A 207 8.09 -24.48 -4.54
C PHE A 207 6.94 -25.36 -5.02
N GLU A 208 6.34 -26.15 -4.12
CA GLU A 208 5.16 -26.97 -4.41
C GLU A 208 4.00 -26.12 -4.95
N LYS A 209 3.74 -24.99 -4.31
CA LYS A 209 2.71 -24.04 -4.78
C LYS A 209 3.02 -23.48 -6.16
N LYS A 210 4.29 -23.21 -6.48
CA LYS A 210 4.71 -22.75 -7.80
C LYS A 210 4.53 -23.83 -8.88
N ILE A 211 4.81 -25.08 -8.54
CA ILE A 211 4.68 -26.23 -9.45
C ILE A 211 3.20 -26.52 -9.74
N LYS A 212 2.35 -26.50 -8.71
CA LYS A 212 0.91 -26.79 -8.81
C LYS A 212 0.11 -25.66 -9.49
N ASP A 213 0.61 -24.44 -9.46
CA ASP A 213 -0.06 -23.27 -10.01
C ASP A 213 0.84 -22.60 -11.07
N PRO A 214 0.77 -23.07 -12.33
CA PRO A 214 1.57 -22.54 -13.41
C PRO A 214 1.31 -21.05 -13.62
N ARG A 215 2.38 -20.30 -13.87
CA ARG A 215 2.31 -18.85 -14.05
C ARG A 215 1.72 -18.42 -15.38
N ARG A 216 1.55 -19.33 -16.34
CA ARG A 216 0.96 -19.04 -17.64
C ARG A 216 -0.57 -18.94 -17.54
N PRO A 217 -1.20 -17.96 -18.16
CA PRO A 217 -2.62 -18.03 -18.46
C PRO A 217 -2.86 -19.22 -19.38
N SER A 218 -4.03 -19.85 -19.29
CA SER A 218 -4.40 -20.93 -20.20
C SER A 218 -4.42 -20.42 -21.64
N LYS A 219 -3.86 -21.23 -22.58
CA LYS A 219 -3.88 -20.91 -24.01
C LYS A 219 -5.32 -20.64 -24.48
N GLY A 220 -5.52 -19.60 -25.27
CA GLY A 220 -6.78 -19.31 -25.93
C GLY A 220 -7.65 -18.21 -25.30
N ARG A 221 -7.20 -17.53 -24.27
CA ARG A 221 -7.94 -16.43 -23.64
C ARG A 221 -7.28 -15.10 -23.99
N ASN A 222 -7.92 -14.36 -24.86
CA ASN A 222 -7.50 -12.99 -25.19
C ASN A 222 -7.84 -12.05 -24.03
N VAL A 223 -6.86 -11.36 -23.53
CA VAL A 223 -7.01 -10.21 -22.63
C VAL A 223 -6.87 -8.97 -23.52
N SER A 224 -7.89 -8.72 -24.34
CA SER A 224 -8.01 -7.47 -25.12
C SER A 224 -8.71 -6.41 -24.30
#